data_73bf617d6c5d129ba4c0ae0097853fea
#
_entry.id   73bf617d6c5d129ba4c0ae0097853fea
#
_cell.length_a   1.000
_cell.length_b   1.000
_cell.length_c   1.000
_cell.angle_alpha   90.00
_cell.angle_beta   90.00
_cell.angle_gamma   90.00
#
_symmetry.space_group_name_H-M   'P 1'
#
loop_
_entity.id
_entity.type
_entity.pdbx_description
1 polymer ?
#
loop_
_entity_poly.entity_id
_entity_poly.type
_entity_poly.pdbx_seq_one_letter_code
_entity_poly.pdbx_strand_id
1 'polypeptide(L)'
;MRGKFGFITWCVLIINLIILSVSLAQKLSAGPQVLTFFSDADDTEQPYGLYIPKNYDPSKKYPLVMMLHGAGSNHRLALRRVFGKSNGEEETDVEATRSFPEWDDVDFIVASPYARGTAGYQGIPEQDVYDVLADVKKRFNIDEDRTYLTGLSMGGGGALWIGLTRPDIWAAIAPVCPAPPAGTIDLAANAMNFPVHFFHGDKDPVVPVQWTRDWVEKMQNIGVEVTYKEFVDVKHDSWVSAYDAEFIFGWFNQVRNKFPNQVNFSSRFYKYNKAYWVQLDGIVSGVLAEIDATFKKANTIDIKTKNLESFTLNLKGHSRFNAAQSLTVVIDGTILAGKTDSTISFSKAGNVWKIGKAASISTPNKKKGSEGPIFDAFSSRHIYVYGTLDNPSAEELNKRVDIANKAANWSEYRGPFLGRVMFFPRILADKDVRPSDFESCNLILFGTKETNSVINKYADKLPVHLNPGGADYGLLYVFPIENHYVTVSSGLPWWTGAVDQGLPFVPVAQRSLPDFKDILLFKGSFKNIVAEGYFSQDWKLPATLLTPLTGSGVITTKK
;
A
#
# COMPACT_ATOMS: atom_id res chain seq x y z
N MET A 1 48.33 42.70 1.36
CA MET A 1 48.00 41.82 2.50
C MET A 1 46.54 41.92 2.94
N ARG A 2 45.57 42.00 2.02
CA ARG A 2 44.11 42.09 2.37
C ARG A 2 43.25 40.90 1.91
N GLY A 3 43.86 39.85 1.32
CA GLY A 3 43.11 38.72 0.76
C GLY A 3 43.08 37.41 1.58
N LYS A 4 43.89 37.30 2.63
CA LYS A 4 43.98 36.05 3.41
C LYS A 4 43.09 35.99 4.66
N PHE A 5 42.62 37.12 5.18
CA PHE A 5 41.79 37.16 6.38
C PHE A 5 40.32 36.79 6.09
N GLY A 6 39.80 37.08 4.89
CA GLY A 6 38.41 36.75 4.54
C GLY A 6 38.17 35.26 4.34
N PHE A 7 39.13 34.52 3.80
CA PHE A 7 38.98 33.10 3.52
C PHE A 7 38.96 32.21 4.78
N ILE A 8 39.80 32.59 5.78
CA ILE A 8 39.84 31.85 7.04
C ILE A 8 38.57 32.08 7.87
N THR A 9 38.00 33.28 7.84
CA THR A 9 36.74 33.58 8.55
C THR A 9 35.54 32.84 7.93
N TRP A 10 35.49 32.67 6.60
CA TRP A 10 34.44 31.89 5.92
C TRP A 10 34.58 30.38 6.20
N CYS A 11 35.79 29.84 6.18
CA CYS A 11 36.01 28.42 6.52
C CYS A 11 35.63 28.09 7.96
N VAL A 12 35.92 28.98 8.91
CA VAL A 12 35.53 28.80 10.32
C VAL A 12 34.03 28.93 10.52
N LEU A 13 33.34 29.80 9.76
CA LEU A 13 31.87 29.89 9.80
C LEU A 13 31.19 28.66 9.20
N ILE A 14 31.70 28.12 8.08
CA ILE A 14 31.18 26.89 7.45
C ILE A 14 31.43 25.67 8.35
N ILE A 15 32.62 25.56 8.98
CA ILE A 15 32.93 24.48 9.91
C ILE A 15 32.04 24.55 11.16
N ASN A 16 31.77 25.73 11.70
CA ASN A 16 30.86 25.89 12.84
C ASN A 16 29.39 25.60 12.46
N LEU A 17 28.94 25.94 11.23
CA LEU A 17 27.61 25.57 10.72
C LEU A 17 27.47 24.06 10.51
N ILE A 18 28.52 23.38 10.04
CA ILE A 18 28.53 21.91 9.90
C ILE A 18 28.57 21.24 11.29
N ILE A 19 29.30 21.76 12.24
CA ILE A 19 29.34 21.23 13.61
C ILE A 19 28.01 21.49 14.35
N LEU A 20 27.34 22.63 14.12
CA LEU A 20 26.01 22.89 14.69
C LEU A 20 24.92 21.98 14.07
N SER A 21 25.06 21.62 12.80
CA SER A 21 24.09 20.69 12.15
C SER A 21 24.28 19.22 12.59
N VAL A 22 25.41 18.84 13.13
CA VAL A 22 25.65 17.49 13.68
C VAL A 22 25.23 17.38 15.16
N SER A 23 24.97 18.49 15.85
CA SER A 23 24.75 18.52 17.31
C SER A 23 23.30 18.49 17.77
N LEU A 24 22.32 18.31 16.89
CA LEU A 24 20.89 18.21 17.25
C LEU A 24 20.27 16.83 16.95
N ALA A 25 21.07 15.77 16.89
CA ALA A 25 20.52 14.42 17.01
C ALA A 25 19.99 14.29 18.44
N GLN A 26 18.70 14.53 18.63
CA GLN A 26 18.02 14.33 19.91
C GLN A 26 18.38 12.90 20.39
N LYS A 27 19.10 12.81 21.52
CA LYS A 27 19.44 11.51 22.10
C LYS A 27 18.13 10.86 22.54
N LEU A 28 17.69 9.87 21.79
CA LEU A 28 16.46 9.13 22.11
C LEU A 28 16.65 8.40 23.45
N SER A 29 15.65 8.49 24.31
CA SER A 29 15.63 7.77 25.58
C SER A 29 15.21 6.32 25.38
N ALA A 30 15.64 5.43 26.24
CA ALA A 30 15.07 4.08 26.33
C ALA A 30 13.60 4.15 26.77
N GLY A 31 12.84 3.09 26.47
CA GLY A 31 11.42 2.98 26.77
C GLY A 31 10.51 3.55 25.68
N PRO A 32 9.22 3.70 25.99
CA PRO A 32 8.21 4.15 25.06
C PRO A 32 8.26 5.65 24.83
N GLN A 33 8.10 6.06 23.58
CA GLN A 33 8.08 7.47 23.16
C GLN A 33 7.31 7.63 21.84
N VAL A 34 7.14 8.86 21.39
CA VAL A 34 6.53 9.17 20.10
C VAL A 34 7.54 9.94 19.26
N LEU A 35 7.72 9.50 18.04
CA LEU A 35 8.49 10.20 17.02
C LEU A 35 7.57 10.59 15.85
N THR A 36 8.11 11.35 14.92
CA THR A 36 7.48 11.69 13.65
C THR A 36 8.40 11.37 12.48
N PHE A 37 7.78 11.16 11.33
CA PHE A 37 8.44 11.19 10.02
C PHE A 37 7.70 12.16 9.10
N PHE A 38 8.41 12.76 8.16
CA PHE A 38 7.80 13.62 7.16
C PHE A 38 7.19 12.78 6.04
N SER A 39 5.90 12.99 5.77
CA SER A 39 5.19 12.27 4.71
C SER A 39 5.13 13.10 3.43
N ASP A 40 5.64 12.55 2.35
CA ASP A 40 5.60 13.17 1.02
C ASP A 40 4.18 13.18 0.42
N ALA A 41 3.21 12.48 1.02
CA ALA A 41 1.86 12.41 0.50
C ALA A 41 1.10 13.74 0.58
N ASP A 42 1.34 14.52 1.64
CA ASP A 42 0.64 15.80 1.91
C ASP A 42 1.48 16.83 2.68
N ASP A 43 2.82 16.67 2.68
CA ASP A 43 3.77 17.57 3.35
C ASP A 43 3.50 17.73 4.86
N THR A 44 3.13 16.63 5.54
CA THR A 44 2.85 16.65 6.98
C THR A 44 3.79 15.76 7.79
N GLU A 45 4.01 16.14 9.05
CA GLU A 45 4.66 15.28 10.04
C GLU A 45 3.66 14.24 10.56
N GLN A 46 3.94 12.95 10.37
CA GLN A 46 3.10 11.85 10.80
C GLN A 46 3.71 11.14 12.01
N PRO A 47 2.93 10.94 13.10
CA PRO A 47 3.45 10.34 14.31
C PRO A 47 3.48 8.83 14.27
N TYR A 48 4.41 8.24 15.02
CA TYR A 48 4.44 6.82 15.36
C TYR A 48 4.92 6.59 16.79
N GLY A 49 4.40 5.56 17.44
CA GLY A 49 4.88 5.08 18.72
C GLY A 49 6.16 4.28 18.52
N LEU A 50 7.12 4.45 19.41
CA LEU A 50 8.40 3.75 19.38
C LEU A 50 8.76 3.28 20.78
N TYR A 51 9.23 2.04 20.90
CA TYR A 51 9.85 1.51 22.10
C TYR A 51 11.29 1.13 21.79
N ILE A 52 12.20 1.53 22.69
CA ILE A 52 13.64 1.25 22.63
C ILE A 52 14.02 0.48 23.90
N PRO A 53 14.69 -0.69 23.81
CA PRO A 53 15.18 -1.44 24.97
C PRO A 53 15.99 -0.59 25.95
N LYS A 54 15.89 -0.85 27.25
CA LYS A 54 16.63 -0.10 28.29
C LYS A 54 18.14 -0.15 28.10
N ASN A 55 18.64 -1.30 27.63
CA ASN A 55 20.05 -1.55 27.40
C ASN A 55 20.41 -1.52 25.90
N TYR A 56 19.78 -0.65 25.11
CA TYR A 56 20.05 -0.53 23.68
C TYR A 56 21.53 -0.21 23.42
N ASP A 57 22.17 -1.06 22.63
CA ASP A 57 23.56 -0.93 22.20
C ASP A 57 23.59 -0.82 20.65
N PRO A 58 23.96 0.33 20.07
CA PRO A 58 23.96 0.54 18.63
C PRO A 58 24.92 -0.38 17.86
N SER A 59 25.84 -1.05 18.53
CA SER A 59 26.74 -2.04 17.92
C SER A 59 26.05 -3.40 17.69
N LYS A 60 24.95 -3.68 18.36
CA LYS A 60 24.18 -4.92 18.25
C LYS A 60 23.01 -4.73 17.29
N LYS A 61 22.60 -5.83 16.63
CA LYS A 61 21.39 -5.85 15.83
C LYS A 61 20.19 -6.27 16.68
N TYR A 62 19.09 -5.53 16.55
CA TYR A 62 17.86 -5.77 17.29
C TYR A 62 16.74 -6.23 16.36
N PRO A 63 15.91 -7.19 16.80
CA PRO A 63 14.68 -7.53 16.09
C PRO A 63 13.70 -6.36 16.15
N LEU A 64 12.85 -6.24 15.13
CA LEU A 64 11.85 -5.19 15.01
C LEU A 64 10.45 -5.79 14.95
N VAL A 65 9.53 -5.26 15.76
CA VAL A 65 8.09 -5.52 15.64
C VAL A 65 7.37 -4.27 15.14
N MET A 66 6.66 -4.40 14.02
CA MET A 66 5.71 -3.39 13.54
C MET A 66 4.33 -3.75 14.08
N MET A 67 3.71 -2.82 14.84
CA MET A 67 2.39 -3.00 15.45
C MET A 67 1.35 -2.09 14.81
N LEU A 68 0.30 -2.66 14.22
CA LEU A 68 -0.77 -1.94 13.55
C LEU A 68 -2.02 -1.82 14.44
N HIS A 69 -2.51 -0.60 14.62
CA HIS A 69 -3.67 -0.34 15.48
C HIS A 69 -4.99 -0.69 14.79
N GLY A 70 -6.04 -0.91 15.60
CA GLY A 70 -7.42 -1.11 15.13
C GLY A 70 -8.14 0.19 14.76
N ALA A 71 -9.31 0.05 14.15
CA ALA A 71 -10.19 1.18 13.84
C ALA A 71 -10.56 1.95 15.12
N GLY A 72 -10.62 3.28 15.04
CA GLY A 72 -10.89 4.13 16.21
C GLY A 72 -9.74 4.26 17.21
N SER A 73 -8.58 3.67 16.93
CA SER A 73 -7.40 3.66 17.81
C SER A 73 -6.26 4.51 17.22
N ASN A 74 -5.07 4.41 17.77
CA ASN A 74 -3.88 5.15 17.34
C ASN A 74 -2.57 4.44 17.73
N HIS A 75 -1.45 5.03 17.30
CA HIS A 75 -0.09 4.55 17.53
C HIS A 75 0.28 4.36 19.03
N ARG A 76 -0.23 5.21 19.92
CA ARG A 76 0.08 5.10 21.37
C ARG A 76 -0.65 3.94 22.03
N LEU A 77 -1.95 3.79 21.73
CA LEU A 77 -2.74 2.67 22.24
C LEU A 77 -2.22 1.34 21.69
N ALA A 78 -1.89 1.27 20.41
CA ALA A 78 -1.35 0.05 19.82
C ALA A 78 -0.01 -0.33 20.47
N LEU A 79 0.88 0.65 20.72
CA LEU A 79 2.12 0.38 21.44
C LEU A 79 1.87 -0.15 22.86
N ARG A 80 0.87 0.39 23.60
CA ARG A 80 0.46 -0.16 24.90
C ARG A 80 -0.04 -1.61 24.76
N ARG A 81 -0.92 -1.88 23.78
CA ARG A 81 -1.57 -3.18 23.60
C ARG A 81 -0.57 -4.29 23.32
N VAL A 82 0.43 -4.07 22.46
CA VAL A 82 1.41 -5.13 22.12
C VAL A 82 2.28 -5.53 23.32
N PHE A 83 2.39 -4.68 24.35
CA PHE A 83 3.01 -4.99 25.63
C PHE A 83 2.01 -5.52 26.69
N GLY A 84 0.83 -5.97 26.28
CA GLY A 84 -0.20 -6.50 27.19
C GLY A 84 -0.80 -5.46 28.14
N LYS A 85 -0.58 -4.15 27.90
CA LYS A 85 -1.09 -3.10 28.81
C LYS A 85 -2.46 -2.62 28.35
N SER A 86 -3.50 -3.10 29.03
CA SER A 86 -4.88 -2.64 28.91
C SER A 86 -5.06 -1.25 29.54
N ASN A 87 -6.25 -0.66 29.38
CA ASN A 87 -6.62 0.55 30.13
C ASN A 87 -6.73 0.21 31.62
N GLY A 88 -6.45 1.19 32.47
CA GLY A 88 -6.75 1.11 33.88
C GLY A 88 -8.26 1.01 34.14
N GLU A 89 -8.63 0.70 35.38
CA GLU A 89 -10.03 0.74 35.80
C GLU A 89 -10.59 2.15 35.56
N GLU A 90 -11.73 2.24 34.90
CA GLU A 90 -12.36 3.50 34.45
C GLU A 90 -11.55 4.38 33.49
N GLU A 91 -10.32 3.99 33.08
CA GLU A 91 -9.52 4.73 32.12
C GLU A 91 -10.10 4.60 30.70
N THR A 92 -10.51 5.70 30.12
CA THR A 92 -10.96 5.73 28.72
C THR A 92 -9.79 5.61 27.75
N ASP A 93 -10.05 5.20 26.50
CA ASP A 93 -9.02 5.18 25.45
C ASP A 93 -8.39 6.55 25.22
N VAL A 94 -9.16 7.65 25.39
CA VAL A 94 -8.64 9.02 25.27
C VAL A 94 -7.61 9.30 26.36
N GLU A 95 -7.89 8.90 27.60
CA GLU A 95 -6.97 9.07 28.74
C GLU A 95 -5.74 8.19 28.57
N ALA A 96 -5.93 6.94 28.17
CA ALA A 96 -4.87 5.99 27.89
C ALA A 96 -3.88 6.45 26.79
N THR A 97 -4.27 7.39 25.93
CA THR A 97 -3.34 7.95 24.94
C THR A 97 -2.42 9.05 25.47
N ARG A 98 -2.68 9.60 26.67
CA ARG A 98 -1.96 10.77 27.20
C ARG A 98 -0.59 10.39 27.73
N SER A 99 -0.42 9.17 28.23
CA SER A 99 0.83 8.71 28.84
C SER A 99 1.09 7.23 28.52
N PHE A 100 2.32 6.81 28.68
CA PHE A 100 2.68 5.40 28.66
C PHE A 100 2.82 4.90 30.10
N PRO A 101 2.17 3.76 30.48
CA PRO A 101 2.42 3.13 31.76
C PRO A 101 3.84 2.53 31.78
N GLU A 102 4.30 2.15 32.97
CA GLU A 102 5.48 1.30 33.07
C GLU A 102 5.17 -0.10 32.53
N TRP A 103 6.15 -0.68 31.84
CA TRP A 103 6.12 -2.06 31.37
C TRP A 103 7.50 -2.71 31.40
N ASP A 104 7.52 -4.02 31.27
CA ASP A 104 8.74 -4.78 31.30
C ASP A 104 9.62 -4.53 30.08
N ASP A 105 10.93 -4.69 30.24
CA ASP A 105 11.87 -4.49 29.16
C ASP A 105 11.90 -5.71 28.24
N VAL A 106 11.91 -5.49 26.92
CA VAL A 106 12.07 -6.54 25.94
C VAL A 106 13.20 -6.20 24.98
N ASP A 107 13.91 -7.20 24.51
CA ASP A 107 15.08 -7.06 23.63
C ASP A 107 14.65 -6.86 22.15
N PHE A 108 13.59 -6.07 21.93
CA PHE A 108 13.02 -5.72 20.63
C PHE A 108 12.89 -4.21 20.49
N ILE A 109 13.10 -3.70 19.29
CA ILE A 109 12.56 -2.39 18.92
C ILE A 109 11.12 -2.61 18.47
N VAL A 110 10.18 -1.78 18.95
CA VAL A 110 8.78 -1.88 18.55
C VAL A 110 8.32 -0.54 17.99
N ALA A 111 7.73 -0.54 16.80
CA ALA A 111 7.20 0.66 16.17
C ALA A 111 5.72 0.49 15.82
N SER A 112 4.93 1.52 16.11
CA SER A 112 3.50 1.54 15.82
C SER A 112 3.15 2.80 15.04
N PRO A 113 2.97 2.73 13.70
CA PRO A 113 2.57 3.87 12.89
C PRO A 113 1.15 4.34 13.21
N TYR A 114 0.89 5.64 13.09
CA TYR A 114 -0.45 6.19 13.13
C TYR A 114 -1.23 5.87 11.83
N ALA A 115 -0.54 5.75 10.72
CA ALA A 115 -1.08 5.34 9.42
C ALA A 115 -2.41 6.02 9.07
N ARG A 116 -2.47 7.34 9.23
CA ARG A 116 -3.66 8.19 8.96
C ARG A 116 -4.90 7.85 9.79
N GLY A 117 -4.76 7.12 10.89
CA GLY A 117 -5.88 6.75 11.74
C GLY A 117 -6.75 5.66 11.13
N THR A 118 -8.06 5.88 11.01
CA THR A 118 -9.02 4.83 10.64
C THR A 118 -9.25 4.71 9.12
N ALA A 119 -8.23 4.97 8.31
CA ALA A 119 -8.31 4.86 6.85
C ALA A 119 -8.09 3.44 6.30
N GLY A 120 -7.76 2.48 7.14
CA GLY A 120 -7.31 1.14 6.74
C GLY A 120 -5.80 1.11 6.51
N TYR A 121 -5.32 0.05 5.83
CA TYR A 121 -3.89 -0.14 5.56
C TYR A 121 -3.62 -0.41 4.07
N GLN A 122 -4.32 0.33 3.20
CA GLN A 122 -4.07 0.36 1.76
C GLN A 122 -3.76 1.80 1.31
N GLY A 123 -2.99 1.95 0.24
CA GLY A 123 -2.65 3.27 -0.31
C GLY A 123 -1.71 4.08 0.60
N ILE A 124 -2.08 5.32 0.94
CA ILE A 124 -1.25 6.22 1.75
C ILE A 124 -0.98 5.65 3.16
N PRO A 125 -1.96 5.12 3.91
CA PRO A 125 -1.69 4.48 5.19
C PRO A 125 -0.71 3.31 5.14
N GLU A 126 -0.73 2.52 4.07
CA GLU A 126 0.25 1.46 3.83
C GLU A 126 1.65 2.05 3.60
N GLN A 127 1.75 3.13 2.81
CA GLN A 127 3.02 3.82 2.59
C GLN A 127 3.59 4.36 3.91
N ASP A 128 2.75 4.96 4.76
CA ASP A 128 3.17 5.41 6.10
C ASP A 128 3.77 4.28 6.95
N VAL A 129 3.27 3.03 6.84
CA VAL A 129 3.86 1.87 7.53
C VAL A 129 5.29 1.59 7.00
N TYR A 130 5.49 1.66 5.69
CA TYR A 130 6.82 1.48 5.10
C TYR A 130 7.75 2.66 5.39
N ASP A 131 7.24 3.88 5.48
CA ASP A 131 8.03 5.06 5.83
C ASP A 131 8.51 4.99 7.29
N VAL A 132 7.65 4.55 8.22
CA VAL A 132 8.06 4.26 9.61
C VAL A 132 9.09 3.13 9.66
N LEU A 133 8.90 2.05 8.91
CA LEU A 133 9.87 0.97 8.81
C LEU A 133 11.24 1.48 8.33
N ALA A 134 11.25 2.35 7.33
CA ALA A 134 12.46 2.96 6.79
C ALA A 134 13.12 3.93 7.79
N ASP A 135 12.33 4.76 8.48
CA ASP A 135 12.83 5.69 9.50
C ASP A 135 13.46 4.95 10.69
N VAL A 136 12.81 3.88 11.17
CA VAL A 136 13.35 3.03 12.23
C VAL A 136 14.66 2.37 11.81
N LYS A 137 14.74 1.79 10.62
CA LYS A 137 15.98 1.20 10.07
C LYS A 137 17.11 2.22 9.89
N LYS A 138 16.77 3.46 9.60
CA LYS A 138 17.75 4.56 9.50
C LYS A 138 18.32 4.96 10.86
N ARG A 139 17.51 4.89 11.92
CA ARG A 139 17.88 5.34 13.29
C ARG A 139 18.55 4.24 14.11
N PHE A 140 18.20 2.98 13.89
CA PHE A 140 18.60 1.86 14.72
C PHE A 140 19.24 0.74 13.91
N ASN A 141 20.14 -0.01 14.55
CA ASN A 141 20.76 -1.18 13.95
C ASN A 141 19.79 -2.38 14.01
N ILE A 142 18.89 -2.45 13.03
CA ILE A 142 17.87 -3.49 12.94
C ILE A 142 18.41 -4.77 12.32
N ASP A 143 18.05 -5.90 12.89
CA ASP A 143 18.17 -7.20 12.25
C ASP A 143 17.01 -7.40 11.26
N GLU A 144 17.28 -7.11 9.99
CA GLU A 144 16.26 -7.19 8.95
C GLU A 144 15.70 -8.62 8.76
N ASP A 145 16.43 -9.64 9.20
CA ASP A 145 15.97 -11.03 9.13
C ASP A 145 15.08 -11.42 10.32
N ARG A 146 14.96 -10.53 11.30
CA ARG A 146 14.05 -10.64 12.44
C ARG A 146 13.12 -9.41 12.50
N THR A 147 12.42 -9.16 11.40
CA THR A 147 11.40 -8.11 11.29
C THR A 147 10.02 -8.76 11.24
N TYR A 148 9.16 -8.38 12.17
CA TYR A 148 7.86 -9.01 12.43
C TYR A 148 6.73 -8.00 12.28
N LEU A 149 5.52 -8.51 11.97
CA LEU A 149 4.34 -7.68 11.81
C LEU A 149 3.17 -8.26 12.62
N THR A 150 2.53 -7.43 13.41
CA THR A 150 1.31 -7.76 14.13
C THR A 150 0.32 -6.60 14.09
N GLY A 151 -0.91 -6.86 14.41
CA GLY A 151 -1.96 -5.84 14.50
C GLY A 151 -3.28 -6.44 14.93
N LEU A 152 -4.21 -5.60 15.36
CA LEU A 152 -5.49 -6.01 15.87
C LEU A 152 -6.65 -5.42 15.05
N SER A 153 -7.73 -6.19 14.85
CA SER A 153 -8.94 -5.77 14.14
C SER A 153 -8.60 -5.25 12.71
N MET A 154 -8.87 -3.99 12.40
CA MET A 154 -8.41 -3.32 11.18
C MET A 154 -6.88 -3.50 10.97
N GLY A 155 -6.07 -3.36 12.04
CA GLY A 155 -4.63 -3.59 12.00
C GLY A 155 -4.25 -5.05 11.81
N GLY A 156 -5.04 -6.00 12.30
CA GLY A 156 -4.91 -7.44 12.01
C GLY A 156 -5.12 -7.72 10.51
N GLY A 157 -6.13 -7.07 9.92
CA GLY A 157 -6.34 -7.07 8.46
C GLY A 157 -5.18 -6.42 7.70
N GLY A 158 -4.65 -5.31 8.22
CA GLY A 158 -3.44 -4.65 7.71
C GLY A 158 -2.22 -5.56 7.77
N ALA A 159 -2.04 -6.33 8.84
CA ALA A 159 -0.94 -7.29 8.96
C ALA A 159 -1.03 -8.40 7.90
N LEU A 160 -2.23 -8.88 7.57
CA LEU A 160 -2.43 -9.81 6.45
C LEU A 160 -2.13 -9.13 5.11
N TRP A 161 -2.69 -7.96 4.83
CA TRP A 161 -2.48 -7.26 3.57
C TRP A 161 -1.01 -6.96 3.32
N ILE A 162 -0.35 -6.25 4.24
CA ILE A 162 1.06 -5.85 4.14
C ILE A 162 1.99 -7.07 4.16
N GLY A 163 1.70 -8.06 5.00
CA GLY A 163 2.47 -9.29 5.09
C GLY A 163 2.46 -10.10 3.79
N LEU A 164 1.29 -10.25 3.19
CA LEU A 164 1.12 -11.05 1.97
C LEU A 164 1.51 -10.31 0.69
N THR A 165 1.39 -8.98 0.64
CA THR A 165 1.82 -8.20 -0.53
C THR A 165 3.35 -8.05 -0.61
N ARG A 166 4.06 -8.12 0.51
CA ARG A 166 5.53 -8.03 0.60
C ARG A 166 6.11 -9.16 1.48
N PRO A 167 5.94 -10.43 1.07
CA PRO A 167 6.33 -11.59 1.89
C PRO A 167 7.83 -11.69 2.15
N ASP A 168 8.64 -11.01 1.36
CA ASP A 168 10.09 -10.97 1.45
C ASP A 168 10.65 -10.04 2.55
N ILE A 169 9.78 -9.34 3.28
CA ILE A 169 10.18 -8.44 4.38
C ILE A 169 10.10 -9.15 5.75
N TRP A 170 9.08 -9.97 5.95
CA TRP A 170 8.67 -10.44 7.27
C TRP A 170 9.24 -11.82 7.63
N ALA A 171 9.70 -11.97 8.85
CA ALA A 171 10.09 -13.27 9.40
C ALA A 171 8.87 -14.06 9.92
N ALA A 172 7.86 -13.37 10.42
CA ALA A 172 6.57 -13.92 10.83
C ALA A 172 5.52 -12.80 10.92
N ILE A 173 4.23 -13.17 10.85
CA ILE A 173 3.13 -12.25 11.10
C ILE A 173 2.13 -12.81 12.11
N ALA A 174 1.53 -11.94 12.94
CA ALA A 174 0.57 -12.31 13.96
C ALA A 174 -0.70 -11.43 13.88
N PRO A 175 -1.67 -11.76 13.01
CA PRO A 175 -2.93 -11.04 12.92
C PRO A 175 -3.88 -11.43 14.07
N VAL A 176 -4.41 -10.42 14.79
CA VAL A 176 -5.37 -10.59 15.88
C VAL A 176 -6.74 -10.09 15.45
N CYS A 177 -7.79 -10.90 15.57
CA CYS A 177 -9.17 -10.67 15.13
C CYS A 177 -9.24 -9.90 13.79
N PRO A 178 -8.59 -10.40 12.72
CA PRO A 178 -8.28 -9.63 11.52
C PRO A 178 -9.51 -9.30 10.68
N ALA A 179 -9.59 -8.04 10.23
CA ALA A 179 -10.56 -7.55 9.24
C ALA A 179 -9.83 -7.09 7.97
N PRO A 180 -9.34 -8.01 7.10
CA PRO A 180 -8.56 -7.66 5.92
C PRO A 180 -9.42 -7.04 4.81
N PRO A 181 -8.83 -6.24 3.92
CA PRO A 181 -9.47 -5.81 2.69
C PRO A 181 -9.97 -6.99 1.85
N ALA A 182 -11.05 -6.75 1.09
CA ALA A 182 -11.60 -7.77 0.18
C ALA A 182 -10.53 -8.31 -0.79
N GLY A 183 -10.58 -9.60 -1.10
CA GLY A 183 -9.63 -10.25 -2.01
C GLY A 183 -8.24 -10.53 -1.42
N THR A 184 -7.94 -10.12 -0.18
CA THR A 184 -6.64 -10.44 0.46
C THR A 184 -6.43 -11.96 0.57
N ILE A 185 -7.48 -12.73 0.77
CA ILE A 185 -7.42 -14.20 0.90
C ILE A 185 -6.88 -14.91 -0.35
N ASP A 186 -6.94 -14.28 -1.51
CA ASP A 186 -6.36 -14.82 -2.75
C ASP A 186 -4.83 -14.83 -2.71
N LEU A 187 -4.24 -14.05 -1.81
CA LEU A 187 -2.80 -13.95 -1.60
C LEU A 187 -2.27 -14.94 -0.54
N ALA A 188 -3.11 -15.82 0.01
CA ALA A 188 -2.73 -16.72 1.11
C ALA A 188 -1.44 -17.52 0.85
N ALA A 189 -1.22 -17.96 -0.42
CA ALA A 189 -0.02 -18.69 -0.82
C ALA A 189 1.28 -17.90 -0.67
N ASN A 190 1.23 -16.56 -0.60
CA ASN A 190 2.40 -15.71 -0.40
C ASN A 190 3.02 -15.88 1.00
N ALA A 191 2.27 -16.44 1.96
CA ALA A 191 2.77 -16.78 3.29
C ALA A 191 3.57 -18.10 3.36
N MET A 192 3.82 -18.77 2.24
CA MET A 192 4.47 -20.10 2.26
C MET A 192 5.87 -20.09 2.89
N ASN A 193 6.54 -18.95 2.95
CA ASN A 193 7.92 -18.84 3.44
C ASN A 193 8.06 -18.12 4.79
N PHE A 194 6.96 -17.88 5.50
CA PHE A 194 6.97 -17.37 6.87
C PHE A 194 5.75 -17.88 7.66
N PRO A 195 5.87 -18.15 8.98
CA PRO A 195 4.77 -18.62 9.80
C PRO A 195 3.77 -17.50 10.08
N VAL A 196 2.50 -17.89 10.23
CA VAL A 196 1.38 -17.02 10.60
C VAL A 196 0.73 -17.52 11.87
N HIS A 197 0.53 -16.64 12.86
CA HIS A 197 -0.20 -16.97 14.09
C HIS A 197 -1.45 -16.12 14.22
N PHE A 198 -2.61 -16.73 14.02
CA PHE A 198 -3.90 -16.08 14.22
C PHE A 198 -4.37 -16.17 15.67
N PHE A 199 -5.03 -15.09 16.12
CA PHE A 199 -5.75 -15.02 17.39
C PHE A 199 -7.15 -14.47 17.16
N HIS A 200 -8.17 -15.06 17.84
CA HIS A 200 -9.54 -14.56 17.75
C HIS A 200 -10.37 -14.99 18.95
N GLY A 201 -11.36 -14.19 19.35
CA GLY A 201 -12.37 -14.55 20.33
C GLY A 201 -13.58 -15.21 19.64
N ASP A 202 -14.09 -16.32 20.19
CA ASP A 202 -15.20 -17.07 19.58
C ASP A 202 -16.56 -16.34 19.64
N LYS A 203 -16.67 -15.31 20.50
CA LYS A 203 -17.87 -14.47 20.67
C LYS A 203 -17.71 -13.06 20.10
N ASP A 204 -16.79 -12.87 19.16
CA ASP A 204 -16.55 -11.57 18.53
C ASP A 204 -17.80 -11.07 17.76
N PRO A 205 -18.45 -9.97 18.21
CA PRO A 205 -19.64 -9.44 17.56
C PRO A 205 -19.31 -8.44 16.42
N VAL A 206 -18.03 -8.08 16.24
CA VAL A 206 -17.58 -7.05 15.29
C VAL A 206 -16.96 -7.68 14.06
N VAL A 207 -16.02 -8.60 14.25
CA VAL A 207 -15.39 -9.37 13.18
C VAL A 207 -15.77 -10.84 13.36
N PRO A 208 -16.55 -11.44 12.46
CA PRO A 208 -16.95 -12.83 12.58
C PRO A 208 -15.76 -13.78 12.70
N VAL A 209 -15.68 -14.57 13.76
CA VAL A 209 -14.61 -15.55 14.00
C VAL A 209 -14.46 -16.53 12.82
N GLN A 210 -15.54 -16.79 12.09
CA GLN A 210 -15.54 -17.66 10.92
C GLN A 210 -14.55 -17.17 9.85
N TRP A 211 -14.36 -15.87 9.69
CA TRP A 211 -13.36 -15.34 8.75
C TRP A 211 -11.94 -15.82 9.08
N THR A 212 -11.57 -15.84 10.36
CA THR A 212 -10.25 -16.36 10.75
C THR A 212 -10.16 -17.88 10.57
N ARG A 213 -11.22 -18.62 10.87
CA ARG A 213 -11.27 -20.08 10.63
C ARG A 213 -11.08 -20.40 9.13
N ASP A 214 -11.74 -19.64 8.24
CA ASP A 214 -11.61 -19.78 6.79
C ASP A 214 -10.18 -19.49 6.30
N TRP A 215 -9.51 -18.49 6.91
CA TRP A 215 -8.10 -18.20 6.65
C TRP A 215 -7.19 -19.34 7.05
N VAL A 216 -7.36 -19.87 8.27
CA VAL A 216 -6.56 -20.97 8.83
C VAL A 216 -6.74 -22.21 7.96
N GLU A 217 -7.98 -22.58 7.66
CA GLU A 217 -8.28 -23.74 6.79
C GLU A 217 -7.62 -23.59 5.42
N LYS A 218 -7.79 -22.43 4.77
CA LYS A 218 -7.19 -22.19 3.46
C LYS A 218 -5.67 -22.29 3.51
N MET A 219 -5.01 -21.67 4.48
CA MET A 219 -3.55 -21.71 4.62
C MET A 219 -3.03 -23.12 4.90
N GLN A 220 -3.69 -23.88 5.78
CA GLN A 220 -3.33 -25.28 6.06
C GLN A 220 -3.45 -26.16 4.80
N ASN A 221 -4.54 -26.00 4.04
CA ASN A 221 -4.80 -26.78 2.83
C ASN A 221 -3.77 -26.55 1.72
N ILE A 222 -3.09 -25.39 1.69
CA ILE A 222 -2.02 -25.10 0.73
C ILE A 222 -0.61 -25.28 1.29
N GLY A 223 -0.48 -25.76 2.54
CA GLY A 223 0.81 -26.08 3.17
C GLY A 223 1.56 -24.90 3.78
N VAL A 224 0.88 -23.79 4.06
CA VAL A 224 1.45 -22.67 4.84
C VAL A 224 1.57 -23.07 6.30
N GLU A 225 2.68 -22.72 6.95
CA GLU A 225 2.85 -22.91 8.39
C GLU A 225 1.97 -21.90 9.15
N VAL A 226 0.84 -22.37 9.68
CA VAL A 226 -0.13 -21.54 10.38
C VAL A 226 -0.49 -22.13 11.74
N THR A 227 -0.47 -21.28 12.76
CA THR A 227 -1.01 -21.55 14.11
C THR A 227 -2.25 -20.71 14.34
N TYR A 228 -3.16 -21.25 15.15
CA TYR A 228 -4.38 -20.54 15.52
C TYR A 228 -4.69 -20.74 17.01
N LYS A 229 -4.92 -19.65 17.70
CA LYS A 229 -5.43 -19.64 19.07
C LYS A 229 -6.79 -18.95 19.09
N GLU A 230 -7.83 -19.75 19.28
CA GLU A 230 -9.19 -19.27 19.55
C GLU A 230 -9.40 -19.19 21.06
N PHE A 231 -9.92 -18.04 21.53
CA PHE A 231 -10.20 -17.81 22.95
C PHE A 231 -11.70 -17.99 23.19
N VAL A 232 -12.03 -18.91 24.13
CA VAL A 232 -13.42 -19.24 24.49
C VAL A 232 -14.04 -18.11 25.29
N ASP A 233 -15.29 -17.75 24.97
CA ASP A 233 -16.08 -16.68 25.57
C ASP A 233 -15.46 -15.27 25.51
N VAL A 234 -14.48 -15.07 24.63
CA VAL A 234 -13.84 -13.77 24.37
C VAL A 234 -14.54 -13.08 23.21
N LYS A 235 -14.83 -11.79 23.39
CA LYS A 235 -15.44 -10.91 22.38
C LYS A 235 -14.37 -10.31 21.45
N HIS A 236 -14.62 -9.07 20.94
CA HIS A 236 -13.73 -8.40 20.00
C HIS A 236 -12.35 -8.04 20.59
N ASP A 237 -12.24 -7.95 21.90
CA ASP A 237 -11.04 -7.58 22.66
C ASP A 237 -10.01 -8.73 22.83
N SER A 238 -10.01 -9.69 21.93
CA SER A 238 -9.08 -10.84 21.94
C SER A 238 -7.59 -10.48 21.99
N TRP A 239 -7.24 -9.24 21.64
CA TRP A 239 -5.86 -8.73 21.80
C TRP A 239 -5.39 -8.67 23.25
N VAL A 240 -6.30 -8.54 24.23
CA VAL A 240 -5.95 -8.58 25.65
C VAL A 240 -5.30 -9.92 25.99
N SER A 241 -5.90 -11.01 25.51
CA SER A 241 -5.35 -12.35 25.70
C SER A 241 -4.19 -12.69 24.76
N ALA A 242 -4.20 -12.16 23.52
CA ALA A 242 -3.16 -12.43 22.52
C ALA A 242 -1.82 -11.80 22.90
N TYR A 243 -1.83 -10.64 23.55
CA TYR A 243 -0.63 -9.91 23.95
C TYR A 243 -0.33 -10.02 25.45
N ASP A 244 -1.11 -10.83 26.18
CA ASP A 244 -0.92 -11.03 27.61
C ASP A 244 0.47 -11.58 27.94
N ALA A 245 1.03 -11.10 29.05
CA ALA A 245 2.36 -11.50 29.55
C ALA A 245 3.45 -11.47 28.46
N GLU A 246 3.34 -10.53 27.51
CA GLU A 246 4.32 -10.34 26.42
C GLU A 246 4.53 -11.59 25.54
N PHE A 247 3.54 -12.49 25.51
CA PHE A 247 3.57 -13.75 24.77
C PHE A 247 4.07 -13.59 23.33
N ILE A 248 3.68 -12.51 22.66
CA ILE A 248 4.01 -12.27 21.27
C ILE A 248 5.53 -12.14 21.02
N PHE A 249 6.28 -11.56 21.97
CA PHE A 249 7.74 -11.41 21.84
C PHE A 249 8.45 -12.77 21.96
N GLY A 250 7.94 -13.67 22.80
CA GLY A 250 8.45 -15.04 22.88
C GLY A 250 8.18 -15.86 21.63
N TRP A 251 7.03 -15.62 20.97
CA TRP A 251 6.69 -16.27 19.70
C TRP A 251 7.48 -15.71 18.54
N PHE A 252 7.82 -14.41 18.51
CA PHE A 252 8.63 -13.76 17.48
C PHE A 252 10.11 -14.11 17.60
N ASN A 253 10.46 -15.36 17.34
CA ASN A 253 11.84 -15.85 17.35
C ASN A 253 12.30 -16.42 16.00
N GLN A 254 11.46 -16.39 14.98
CA GLN A 254 11.75 -16.88 13.64
C GLN A 254 12.77 -15.99 12.93
N VAL A 255 13.55 -16.59 12.03
CA VAL A 255 14.49 -15.88 11.17
C VAL A 255 14.06 -16.04 9.72
N ARG A 256 13.94 -14.94 9.00
CA ARG A 256 13.53 -14.91 7.61
C ARG A 256 14.55 -15.66 6.74
N ASN A 257 14.05 -16.59 5.95
CA ASN A 257 14.87 -17.22 4.91
C ASN A 257 14.90 -16.31 3.66
N LYS A 258 16.04 -15.68 3.39
CA LYS A 258 16.23 -14.82 2.21
C LYS A 258 16.19 -15.57 0.87
N PHE A 259 16.54 -16.83 0.90
CA PHE A 259 16.70 -17.66 -0.30
C PHE A 259 15.96 -18.99 -0.14
N PRO A 260 14.61 -18.96 -0.02
CA PRO A 260 13.85 -20.19 0.07
C PRO A 260 14.00 -21.01 -1.22
N ASN A 261 14.01 -22.35 -1.10
CA ASN A 261 14.08 -23.23 -2.26
C ASN A 261 12.82 -23.16 -3.15
N GLN A 262 11.70 -22.76 -2.58
CA GLN A 262 10.44 -22.53 -3.28
C GLN A 262 9.94 -21.13 -2.99
N VAL A 263 9.49 -20.44 -4.03
CA VAL A 263 8.75 -19.18 -3.94
C VAL A 263 7.40 -19.39 -4.59
N ASN A 264 6.34 -19.25 -3.79
CA ASN A 264 4.97 -19.17 -4.26
C ASN A 264 4.55 -17.70 -4.14
N PHE A 265 4.19 -17.06 -5.24
CA PHE A 265 3.90 -15.65 -5.23
C PHE A 265 2.76 -15.29 -6.19
N SER A 266 1.83 -14.49 -5.66
CA SER A 266 0.67 -14.01 -6.40
C SER A 266 0.57 -12.49 -6.25
N SER A 267 0.28 -11.78 -7.33
CA SER A 267 0.01 -10.35 -7.32
C SER A 267 -0.92 -9.92 -8.45
N ARG A 268 -1.70 -8.84 -8.21
CA ARG A 268 -2.47 -8.13 -9.23
C ARG A 268 -1.80 -6.85 -9.70
N PHE A 269 -0.74 -6.40 -8.96
CA PHE A 269 -0.18 -5.06 -9.11
C PHE A 269 1.34 -5.09 -9.26
N TYR A 270 1.86 -4.23 -10.12
CA TYR A 270 3.32 -4.01 -10.25
C TYR A 270 3.93 -3.36 -9.01
N LYS A 271 3.14 -2.66 -8.20
CA LYS A 271 3.55 -2.12 -6.89
C LYS A 271 4.10 -3.24 -5.99
N TYR A 272 3.50 -4.44 -6.08
CA TYR A 272 3.86 -5.64 -5.31
C TYR A 272 4.34 -6.76 -6.24
N ASN A 273 5.35 -6.48 -7.06
CA ASN A 273 5.76 -7.41 -8.10
C ASN A 273 6.96 -8.29 -7.73
N LYS A 274 7.37 -8.30 -6.45
CA LYS A 274 8.58 -9.01 -6.03
C LYS A 274 8.35 -9.82 -4.76
N ALA A 275 8.85 -11.05 -4.77
CA ALA A 275 8.99 -11.89 -3.59
C ALA A 275 10.29 -12.67 -3.65
N TYR A 276 11.18 -12.50 -2.65
CA TYR A 276 12.48 -13.18 -2.55
C TYR A 276 13.30 -13.02 -3.84
N TRP A 277 13.58 -14.12 -4.53
CA TRP A 277 14.39 -14.15 -5.76
C TRP A 277 13.55 -14.11 -7.06
N VAL A 278 12.22 -13.90 -6.94
CA VAL A 278 11.28 -13.80 -8.08
C VAL A 278 10.76 -12.38 -8.23
N GLN A 279 10.71 -11.87 -9.46
CA GLN A 279 10.08 -10.61 -9.82
C GLN A 279 9.15 -10.78 -11.02
N LEU A 280 7.90 -10.35 -10.91
CA LEU A 280 6.91 -10.35 -11.99
C LEU A 280 7.10 -9.07 -12.83
N ASP A 281 7.36 -9.20 -14.13
CA ASP A 281 7.67 -8.08 -15.03
C ASP A 281 6.53 -7.80 -16.02
N GLY A 282 5.69 -8.80 -16.32
CA GLY A 282 4.53 -8.65 -17.21
C GLY A 282 3.33 -9.37 -16.63
N ILE A 283 2.41 -8.62 -16.00
CA ILE A 283 1.16 -9.10 -15.40
C ILE A 283 0.02 -8.83 -16.38
N VAL A 284 -0.86 -9.81 -16.60
CA VAL A 284 -2.11 -9.57 -17.34
C VAL A 284 -3.02 -8.64 -16.54
N SER A 285 -3.41 -7.52 -17.15
CA SER A 285 -4.18 -6.48 -16.45
C SER A 285 -5.49 -7.01 -15.85
N GLY A 286 -5.74 -6.67 -14.59
CA GLY A 286 -6.99 -6.93 -13.87
C GLY A 286 -7.18 -8.34 -13.33
N VAL A 287 -6.21 -9.25 -13.51
CA VAL A 287 -6.29 -10.62 -12.99
C VAL A 287 -5.12 -10.94 -12.07
N LEU A 288 -5.30 -11.94 -11.21
CA LEU A 288 -4.23 -12.41 -10.33
C LEU A 288 -3.18 -13.16 -11.15
N ALA A 289 -1.96 -12.63 -11.18
CA ALA A 289 -0.80 -13.33 -11.70
C ALA A 289 -0.22 -14.23 -10.60
N GLU A 290 0.17 -15.45 -10.96
CA GLU A 290 0.70 -16.43 -10.02
C GLU A 290 1.98 -17.05 -10.57
N ILE A 291 2.95 -17.31 -9.70
CA ILE A 291 4.16 -18.07 -10.00
C ILE A 291 4.49 -19.03 -8.83
N ASP A 292 4.75 -20.27 -9.14
CA ASP A 292 5.38 -21.25 -8.23
C ASP A 292 6.73 -21.62 -8.83
N ALA A 293 7.81 -21.21 -8.20
CA ALA A 293 9.17 -21.42 -8.66
C ALA A 293 9.96 -22.24 -7.62
N THR A 294 10.39 -23.44 -7.99
CA THR A 294 11.01 -24.40 -7.07
C THR A 294 12.34 -24.90 -7.60
N PHE A 295 13.41 -24.78 -6.80
CA PHE A 295 14.67 -25.47 -7.05
C PHE A 295 14.54 -26.97 -6.80
N LYS A 296 14.50 -27.78 -7.86
CA LYS A 296 14.47 -29.24 -7.77
C LYS A 296 15.85 -29.83 -7.39
N LYS A 297 16.91 -29.26 -7.92
CA LYS A 297 18.33 -29.56 -7.61
C LYS A 297 19.20 -28.33 -7.91
N ALA A 298 20.52 -28.45 -7.70
CA ALA A 298 21.45 -27.37 -8.06
C ALA A 298 21.28 -26.99 -9.54
N ASN A 299 21.22 -25.68 -9.80
CA ASN A 299 21.00 -25.08 -11.12
C ASN A 299 19.82 -25.65 -11.93
N THR A 300 18.78 -26.14 -11.26
CA THR A 300 17.56 -26.64 -11.93
C THR A 300 16.32 -26.13 -11.21
N ILE A 301 15.52 -25.31 -11.89
CA ILE A 301 14.30 -24.69 -11.36
C ILE A 301 13.11 -25.19 -12.19
N ASP A 302 12.05 -25.60 -11.51
CA ASP A 302 10.73 -25.88 -12.09
C ASP A 302 9.78 -24.73 -11.76
N ILE A 303 9.07 -24.21 -12.75
CA ILE A 303 8.22 -23.03 -12.63
C ILE A 303 6.86 -23.32 -13.24
N LYS A 304 5.79 -22.99 -12.49
CA LYS A 304 4.43 -22.92 -12.97
C LYS A 304 3.94 -21.49 -12.94
N THR A 305 3.24 -21.05 -13.97
CA THR A 305 2.75 -19.69 -14.07
C THR A 305 1.26 -19.64 -14.43
N LYS A 306 0.60 -18.55 -14.01
CA LYS A 306 -0.76 -18.23 -14.42
C LYS A 306 -0.89 -16.72 -14.61
N ASN A 307 -1.52 -16.27 -15.70
CA ASN A 307 -1.74 -14.84 -16.01
C ASN A 307 -0.46 -14.00 -15.98
N LEU A 308 0.68 -14.58 -16.37
CA LEU A 308 1.99 -13.95 -16.35
C LEU A 308 2.60 -14.00 -17.77
N GLU A 309 3.10 -12.86 -18.24
CA GLU A 309 3.69 -12.69 -19.57
C GLU A 309 5.23 -12.61 -19.53
N SER A 310 5.79 -12.13 -18.40
CA SER A 310 7.24 -12.07 -18.20
C SER A 310 7.60 -12.00 -16.72
N PHE A 311 8.77 -12.51 -16.37
CA PHE A 311 9.33 -12.46 -15.02
C PHE A 311 10.86 -12.52 -15.04
N THR A 312 11.46 -12.14 -13.92
CA THR A 312 12.92 -12.19 -13.70
C THR A 312 13.24 -12.96 -12.44
N LEU A 313 14.26 -13.81 -12.51
CA LEU A 313 14.85 -14.49 -11.37
C LEU A 313 16.16 -13.81 -10.96
N ASN A 314 16.29 -13.51 -9.66
CA ASN A 314 17.47 -12.87 -9.06
C ASN A 314 18.14 -13.85 -8.08
N LEU A 315 19.05 -14.66 -8.60
CA LEU A 315 19.60 -15.84 -7.93
C LEU A 315 20.91 -15.57 -7.15
N LYS A 316 21.35 -14.30 -7.10
CA LYS A 316 22.60 -13.93 -6.41
C LYS A 316 22.51 -14.28 -4.93
N GLY A 317 23.41 -15.15 -4.48
CA GLY A 317 23.48 -15.60 -3.08
C GLY A 317 22.63 -16.84 -2.76
N HIS A 318 21.84 -17.35 -3.70
CA HIS A 318 21.08 -18.57 -3.49
C HIS A 318 22.01 -19.80 -3.46
N SER A 319 21.93 -20.61 -2.39
CA SER A 319 22.84 -21.75 -2.16
C SER A 319 22.78 -22.84 -3.22
N ARG A 320 21.67 -22.99 -3.94
CA ARG A 320 21.50 -23.95 -5.04
C ARG A 320 21.86 -23.39 -6.42
N PHE A 321 22.32 -22.12 -6.51
CA PHE A 321 22.73 -21.50 -7.75
C PHE A 321 24.25 -21.37 -7.83
N ASN A 322 24.82 -21.81 -8.96
CA ASN A 322 26.24 -21.64 -9.29
C ASN A 322 26.36 -21.02 -10.69
N ALA A 323 26.84 -19.80 -10.77
CA ALA A 323 26.96 -19.05 -12.02
C ALA A 323 27.96 -19.68 -13.02
N ALA A 324 28.92 -20.52 -12.54
CA ALA A 324 29.85 -21.20 -13.41
C ALA A 324 29.21 -22.34 -14.23
N GLN A 325 28.02 -22.78 -13.86
CA GLN A 325 27.28 -23.87 -14.50
C GLN A 325 26.07 -23.33 -15.27
N SER A 326 25.63 -24.07 -16.29
CA SER A 326 24.37 -23.75 -16.99
C SER A 326 23.18 -23.91 -16.04
N LEU A 327 22.27 -22.93 -16.07
CA LEU A 327 20.98 -22.98 -15.38
C LEU A 327 19.97 -23.63 -16.31
N THR A 328 19.26 -24.63 -15.83
CA THR A 328 18.10 -25.25 -16.50
C THR A 328 16.83 -24.75 -15.80
N VAL A 329 15.89 -24.20 -16.56
CA VAL A 329 14.59 -23.74 -16.07
C VAL A 329 13.50 -24.41 -16.90
N VAL A 330 12.58 -25.09 -16.22
CA VAL A 330 11.38 -25.68 -16.84
C VAL A 330 10.22 -24.77 -16.51
N ILE A 331 9.61 -24.13 -17.51
CA ILE A 331 8.48 -23.20 -17.31
C ILE A 331 7.26 -23.75 -18.04
N ASP A 332 6.22 -24.12 -17.30
CA ASP A 332 4.98 -24.70 -17.84
C ASP A 332 5.25 -25.86 -18.83
N GLY A 333 6.27 -26.68 -18.52
CA GLY A 333 6.72 -27.79 -19.37
C GLY A 333 7.76 -27.42 -20.44
N THR A 334 8.02 -26.15 -20.71
CA THR A 334 9.06 -25.71 -21.65
C THR A 334 10.43 -25.72 -21.00
N ILE A 335 11.37 -26.50 -21.54
CA ILE A 335 12.75 -26.59 -21.02
C ILE A 335 13.60 -25.49 -21.66
N LEU A 336 14.19 -24.64 -20.85
CA LEU A 336 15.11 -23.59 -21.25
C LEU A 336 16.43 -23.75 -20.49
N ALA A 337 17.56 -23.56 -21.18
CA ALA A 337 18.86 -23.63 -20.56
C ALA A 337 19.75 -22.48 -21.03
N GLY A 338 20.52 -21.92 -20.12
CA GLY A 338 21.41 -20.79 -20.42
C GLY A 338 22.42 -20.53 -19.31
N LYS A 339 23.45 -19.77 -19.63
CA LYS A 339 24.39 -19.23 -18.63
C LYS A 339 23.86 -17.86 -18.16
N THR A 340 24.00 -17.58 -16.88
CA THR A 340 23.67 -16.29 -16.29
C THR A 340 24.60 -16.01 -15.10
N ASP A 341 24.93 -14.74 -14.89
CA ASP A 341 25.75 -14.33 -13.75
C ASP A 341 25.00 -14.36 -12.42
N SER A 342 23.71 -14.08 -12.43
CA SER A 342 22.82 -14.18 -11.27
C SER A 342 21.38 -13.73 -11.58
N THR A 343 21.17 -13.01 -12.67
CA THR A 343 19.86 -12.46 -13.04
C THR A 343 19.49 -12.95 -14.42
N ILE A 344 18.31 -13.56 -14.55
CA ILE A 344 17.81 -14.08 -15.83
C ILE A 344 16.34 -13.74 -15.96
N SER A 345 15.95 -13.21 -17.13
CA SER A 345 14.57 -12.84 -17.44
C SER A 345 13.98 -13.82 -18.44
N PHE A 346 12.66 -14.00 -18.35
CA PHE A 346 11.88 -14.83 -19.25
C PHE A 346 10.66 -14.04 -19.72
N SER A 347 10.28 -14.24 -20.98
CA SER A 347 9.09 -13.62 -21.56
C SER A 347 8.39 -14.56 -22.53
N LYS A 348 7.07 -14.39 -22.69
CA LYS A 348 6.29 -15.09 -23.70
C LYS A 348 6.42 -14.42 -25.06
N ALA A 349 6.56 -15.23 -26.09
CA ALA A 349 6.35 -14.81 -27.48
C ALA A 349 5.19 -15.66 -28.04
N GLY A 350 3.99 -15.08 -28.08
CA GLY A 350 2.75 -15.86 -28.18
C GLY A 350 2.58 -16.71 -26.90
N ASN A 351 2.38 -18.02 -27.07
CA ASN A 351 2.22 -18.93 -25.92
C ASN A 351 3.53 -19.68 -25.54
N VAL A 352 4.68 -19.28 -26.07
CA VAL A 352 5.95 -19.98 -25.86
C VAL A 352 6.90 -19.13 -25.02
N TRP A 353 7.41 -19.71 -23.92
CA TRP A 353 8.42 -19.08 -23.07
C TRP A 353 9.79 -19.03 -23.76
N LYS A 354 10.51 -17.92 -23.60
CA LYS A 354 11.86 -17.69 -24.10
C LYS A 354 12.71 -17.00 -23.03
N ILE A 355 14.02 -17.25 -23.07
CA ILE A 355 15.00 -16.47 -22.30
C ILE A 355 15.11 -15.08 -22.92
N GLY A 356 15.04 -14.06 -22.10
CA GLY A 356 15.16 -12.66 -22.46
C GLY A 356 14.05 -11.80 -21.86
N LYS A 357 14.32 -10.51 -21.74
CA LYS A 357 13.31 -9.53 -21.35
C LYS A 357 12.24 -9.45 -22.44
N ALA A 358 11.02 -9.15 -22.04
CA ALA A 358 9.98 -8.75 -22.98
C ALA A 358 10.50 -7.60 -23.87
N ALA A 359 10.14 -7.61 -25.15
CA ALA A 359 10.45 -6.50 -26.05
C ALA A 359 9.92 -5.20 -25.40
N SER A 360 10.74 -4.15 -25.43
CA SER A 360 10.31 -2.84 -24.95
C SER A 360 9.13 -2.38 -25.81
N ILE A 361 7.93 -2.38 -25.21
CA ILE A 361 6.74 -1.84 -25.85
C ILE A 361 6.85 -0.33 -25.79
N SER A 362 6.46 0.35 -26.87
CA SER A 362 6.39 1.82 -26.91
C SER A 362 5.52 2.32 -25.75
N THR A 363 5.96 3.35 -25.06
CA THR A 363 5.20 4.04 -24.00
C THR A 363 3.87 4.61 -24.54
N PRO A 364 2.79 4.60 -23.74
CA PRO A 364 2.69 4.21 -22.35
C PRO A 364 2.51 2.71 -22.14
N ASN A 365 3.05 2.17 -21.06
CA ASN A 365 2.88 0.78 -20.66
C ASN A 365 2.67 0.68 -19.15
N LYS A 366 1.83 -0.25 -18.71
CA LYS A 366 1.59 -0.48 -17.28
C LYS A 366 2.86 -0.97 -16.60
N LYS A 367 3.22 -0.33 -15.51
CA LYS A 367 4.39 -0.59 -14.68
C LYS A 367 4.15 -0.03 -13.27
N LYS A 368 5.01 -0.36 -12.32
CA LYS A 368 4.96 0.22 -10.98
C LYS A 368 4.85 1.76 -11.02
N GLY A 369 3.83 2.30 -10.34
CA GLY A 369 3.51 3.74 -10.31
C GLY A 369 2.83 4.27 -11.59
N SER A 370 2.45 3.37 -12.50
CA SER A 370 1.67 3.67 -13.69
C SER A 370 0.94 2.42 -14.16
N GLU A 371 0.11 1.83 -13.30
CA GLU A 371 -0.52 0.53 -13.52
C GLU A 371 -2.05 0.54 -13.40
N GLY A 372 -2.61 1.57 -12.73
CA GLY A 372 -3.99 1.54 -12.25
C GLY A 372 -4.13 0.61 -11.01
N PRO A 373 -5.31 0.32 -10.51
CA PRO A 373 -6.60 0.90 -10.91
C PRO A 373 -6.76 2.38 -10.46
N ILE A 374 -7.99 2.91 -10.57
CA ILE A 374 -8.33 4.29 -10.14
C ILE A 374 -7.75 4.61 -8.76
N PHE A 375 -7.87 3.70 -7.80
CA PHE A 375 -7.38 3.89 -6.43
C PHE A 375 -5.87 4.12 -6.34
N ASP A 376 -5.06 3.63 -7.30
CA ASP A 376 -3.61 3.86 -7.29
C ASP A 376 -3.25 5.35 -7.43
N ALA A 377 -4.06 6.12 -8.18
CA ALA A 377 -3.89 7.57 -8.29
C ALA A 377 -4.14 8.32 -6.96
N PHE A 378 -4.91 7.74 -6.05
CA PHE A 378 -5.18 8.27 -4.70
C PHE A 378 -4.24 7.70 -3.62
N SER A 379 -3.36 6.79 -3.99
CA SER A 379 -2.48 6.06 -3.07
C SER A 379 -1.12 6.73 -2.84
N SER A 380 -0.91 7.90 -3.42
CA SER A 380 0.30 8.72 -3.27
C SER A 380 -0.08 10.20 -3.32
N ARG A 381 0.90 11.11 -3.35
CA ARG A 381 0.65 12.56 -3.44
C ARG A 381 -0.30 12.88 -4.60
N HIS A 382 -1.41 13.53 -4.29
CA HIS A 382 -2.39 13.96 -5.29
C HIS A 382 -3.05 15.27 -4.91
N ILE A 383 -3.59 15.97 -5.91
CA ILE A 383 -4.34 17.21 -5.76
C ILE A 383 -5.67 17.13 -6.52
N TYR A 384 -6.65 17.84 -6.03
CA TYR A 384 -7.98 17.94 -6.63
C TYR A 384 -8.11 19.24 -7.41
N VAL A 385 -8.58 19.16 -8.66
CA VAL A 385 -8.58 20.29 -9.59
C VAL A 385 -9.97 20.47 -10.19
N TYR A 386 -10.68 21.55 -9.79
CA TYR A 386 -11.96 21.90 -10.39
C TYR A 386 -11.81 22.86 -11.57
N GLY A 387 -12.74 22.79 -12.54
CA GLY A 387 -12.67 23.53 -13.78
C GLY A 387 -13.23 24.96 -13.68
N THR A 388 -12.57 25.91 -14.38
CA THR A 388 -12.99 27.31 -14.53
C THR A 388 -12.89 27.81 -15.97
N LEU A 389 -12.55 26.94 -16.94
CA LEU A 389 -12.25 27.31 -18.33
C LEU A 389 -13.42 28.00 -19.05
N ASP A 390 -14.65 27.60 -18.76
CA ASP A 390 -15.88 28.12 -19.37
C ASP A 390 -16.44 29.37 -18.68
N ASN A 391 -15.68 30.01 -17.77
CA ASN A 391 -16.10 31.15 -16.97
C ASN A 391 -17.46 30.93 -16.28
N PRO A 392 -17.59 29.94 -15.38
CA PRO A 392 -18.84 29.58 -14.76
C PRO A 392 -19.45 30.74 -13.94
N SER A 393 -20.78 30.75 -13.81
CA SER A 393 -21.45 31.64 -12.86
C SER A 393 -20.98 31.35 -11.43
N ALA A 394 -21.19 32.30 -10.49
CA ALA A 394 -20.81 32.10 -9.09
C ALA A 394 -21.51 30.89 -8.47
N GLU A 395 -22.77 30.63 -8.83
CA GLU A 395 -23.51 29.44 -8.38
C GLU A 395 -22.87 28.14 -8.88
N GLU A 396 -22.55 28.07 -10.17
CA GLU A 396 -21.92 26.90 -10.78
C GLU A 396 -20.50 26.69 -10.23
N LEU A 397 -19.72 27.75 -10.04
CA LEU A 397 -18.39 27.68 -9.45
C LEU A 397 -18.46 27.11 -8.03
N ASN A 398 -19.40 27.56 -7.20
CA ASN A 398 -19.58 27.03 -5.84
C ASN A 398 -19.90 25.52 -5.88
N LYS A 399 -20.77 25.05 -6.78
CA LYS A 399 -21.05 23.62 -6.95
C LYS A 399 -19.79 22.81 -7.28
N ARG A 400 -18.93 23.31 -8.19
CA ARG A 400 -17.66 22.64 -8.56
C ARG A 400 -16.69 22.60 -7.39
N VAL A 401 -16.57 23.68 -6.64
CA VAL A 401 -15.74 23.75 -5.43
C VAL A 401 -16.26 22.78 -4.37
N ASP A 402 -17.58 22.71 -4.16
CA ASP A 402 -18.18 21.78 -3.19
C ASP A 402 -17.95 20.31 -3.55
N ILE A 403 -18.01 19.96 -4.83
CA ILE A 403 -17.69 18.62 -5.33
C ILE A 403 -16.22 18.28 -5.02
N ALA A 404 -15.29 19.18 -5.35
CA ALA A 404 -13.88 18.98 -5.10
C ALA A 404 -13.57 18.89 -3.58
N ASN A 405 -14.18 19.74 -2.76
CA ASN A 405 -14.08 19.69 -1.29
C ASN A 405 -14.60 18.36 -0.74
N LYS A 406 -15.73 17.86 -1.21
CA LYS A 406 -16.30 16.59 -0.78
C LYS A 406 -15.40 15.41 -1.17
N ALA A 407 -14.83 15.44 -2.36
CA ALA A 407 -13.86 14.43 -2.82
C ALA A 407 -12.56 14.47 -2.01
N ALA A 408 -12.10 15.66 -1.59
CA ALA A 408 -10.87 15.85 -0.85
C ALA A 408 -11.03 15.69 0.67
N ASN A 409 -12.23 15.45 1.17
CA ASN A 409 -12.50 15.35 2.61
C ASN A 409 -12.14 13.98 3.17
N TRP A 410 -10.86 13.75 3.42
CA TRP A 410 -10.32 12.58 4.10
C TRP A 410 -10.21 12.77 5.62
N SER A 411 -10.48 13.96 6.13
CA SER A 411 -10.27 14.35 7.54
C SER A 411 -11.55 14.31 8.36
N GLU A 412 -12.54 13.53 7.98
CA GLU A 412 -13.81 13.49 8.66
C GLU A 412 -13.70 12.78 10.01
N TYR A 413 -14.11 13.48 11.10
CA TYR A 413 -14.27 12.91 12.42
C TYR A 413 -15.69 12.40 12.58
N ARG A 414 -15.84 11.12 12.91
CA ARG A 414 -17.16 10.52 13.15
C ARG A 414 -17.22 9.85 14.51
N GLY A 415 -18.01 10.44 15.40
CA GLY A 415 -18.39 9.88 16.69
C GLY A 415 -17.34 10.04 17.81
N PRO A 416 -17.58 9.37 18.95
CA PRO A 416 -16.77 9.50 20.17
C PRO A 416 -15.44 8.74 20.12
N PHE A 417 -15.15 8.05 19.00
CA PHE A 417 -13.92 7.30 18.82
C PHE A 417 -12.74 8.21 18.47
N LEU A 418 -11.54 7.80 18.85
CA LEU A 418 -10.28 8.47 18.55
C LEU A 418 -9.91 8.43 17.06
N GLY A 419 -10.62 7.63 16.29
CA GLY A 419 -10.33 7.37 14.90
C GLY A 419 -10.71 8.54 13.98
N ARG A 420 -9.73 9.34 13.62
CA ARG A 420 -9.85 10.35 12.58
C ARG A 420 -8.99 9.94 11.40
N VAL A 421 -9.55 10.04 10.19
CA VAL A 421 -8.74 9.97 8.98
C VAL A 421 -8.06 11.32 8.80
N MET A 422 -6.73 11.33 8.68
CA MET A 422 -5.95 12.56 8.61
C MET A 422 -5.07 12.57 7.35
N PHE A 423 -5.66 13.09 6.27
CA PHE A 423 -4.98 13.38 5.02
C PHE A 423 -5.53 14.71 4.47
N PHE A 424 -4.64 15.61 4.06
CA PHE A 424 -4.97 16.99 3.71
C PHE A 424 -4.52 17.35 2.28
N PRO A 425 -5.14 16.80 1.24
CA PRO A 425 -4.79 17.10 -0.13
C PRO A 425 -5.15 18.54 -0.50
N ARG A 426 -4.38 19.14 -1.40
CA ARG A 426 -4.68 20.48 -1.92
C ARG A 426 -5.84 20.43 -2.92
N ILE A 427 -6.64 21.53 -2.94
CA ILE A 427 -7.73 21.75 -3.88
C ILE A 427 -7.43 23.04 -4.62
N LEU A 428 -7.42 23.01 -5.95
CA LEU A 428 -7.04 24.13 -6.81
C LEU A 428 -8.07 24.35 -7.91
N ALA A 429 -8.23 25.60 -8.35
CA ALA A 429 -8.81 25.86 -9.65
C ALA A 429 -7.84 25.40 -10.76
N ASP A 430 -8.34 24.96 -11.89
CA ASP A 430 -7.54 24.49 -13.02
C ASP A 430 -6.53 25.52 -13.53
N LYS A 431 -6.86 26.81 -13.47
CA LYS A 431 -5.98 27.93 -13.82
C LYS A 431 -4.82 28.17 -12.86
N ASP A 432 -4.92 27.65 -11.63
CA ASP A 432 -3.95 27.83 -10.54
C ASP A 432 -2.97 26.65 -10.43
N VAL A 433 -3.12 25.60 -11.25
CA VAL A 433 -2.24 24.44 -11.30
C VAL A 433 -0.88 24.85 -11.89
N ARG A 434 0.19 24.60 -11.16
CA ARG A 434 1.57 25.00 -11.49
C ARG A 434 2.31 23.89 -12.25
N PRO A 435 3.37 24.22 -13.01
CA PRO A 435 4.24 23.20 -13.62
C PRO A 435 4.75 22.16 -12.62
N SER A 436 5.15 22.58 -11.41
CA SER A 436 5.62 21.67 -10.36
C SER A 436 4.54 20.69 -9.86
N ASP A 437 3.26 21.04 -9.96
CA ASP A 437 2.17 20.12 -9.58
C ASP A 437 2.05 18.97 -10.60
N PHE A 438 2.31 19.24 -11.89
CA PHE A 438 2.37 18.20 -12.94
C PHE A 438 3.58 17.25 -12.77
N GLU A 439 4.66 17.72 -12.14
CA GLU A 439 5.89 16.96 -11.95
C GLU A 439 5.88 16.11 -10.66
N SER A 440 5.05 16.49 -9.67
CA SER A 440 5.12 15.91 -8.32
C SER A 440 3.83 15.27 -7.81
N CYS A 441 2.68 15.48 -8.48
CA CYS A 441 1.38 15.05 -8.00
C CYS A 441 0.61 14.26 -9.06
N ASN A 442 -0.19 13.29 -8.60
CA ASN A 442 -1.32 12.83 -9.38
C ASN A 442 -2.42 13.89 -9.40
N LEU A 443 -3.11 14.06 -10.51
CA LEU A 443 -4.14 15.09 -10.67
C LEU A 443 -5.52 14.44 -10.73
N ILE A 444 -6.41 14.81 -9.82
CA ILE A 444 -7.81 14.40 -9.80
C ILE A 444 -8.63 15.55 -10.38
N LEU A 445 -9.03 15.42 -11.63
CA LEU A 445 -9.63 16.48 -12.43
C LEU A 445 -11.14 16.36 -12.50
N PHE A 446 -11.85 17.42 -12.13
CA PHE A 446 -13.31 17.49 -12.24
C PHE A 446 -13.73 18.36 -13.43
N GLY A 447 -14.68 17.84 -14.23
CA GLY A 447 -15.24 18.52 -15.38
C GLY A 447 -14.97 17.80 -16.70
N THR A 448 -15.10 18.52 -17.78
CA THR A 448 -14.85 18.07 -19.15
C THR A 448 -13.76 18.91 -19.79
N LYS A 449 -13.34 18.59 -21.01
CA LYS A 449 -12.36 19.41 -21.76
C LYS A 449 -12.86 20.83 -22.08
N GLU A 450 -14.18 21.05 -22.04
CA GLU A 450 -14.81 22.36 -22.22
C GLU A 450 -14.77 23.20 -20.94
N THR A 451 -14.75 22.55 -19.77
CA THR A 451 -14.90 23.24 -18.47
C THR A 451 -13.62 23.27 -17.62
N ASN A 452 -12.63 22.40 -17.94
CA ASN A 452 -11.38 22.29 -17.19
C ASN A 452 -10.18 22.41 -18.14
N SER A 453 -9.36 23.42 -17.92
CA SER A 453 -8.22 23.74 -18.79
C SER A 453 -7.13 22.65 -18.77
N VAL A 454 -6.98 21.90 -17.66
CA VAL A 454 -6.03 20.79 -17.58
C VAL A 454 -6.53 19.60 -18.40
N ILE A 455 -7.83 19.26 -18.32
CA ILE A 455 -8.42 18.23 -19.19
C ILE A 455 -8.30 18.65 -20.66
N ASN A 456 -8.57 19.90 -20.96
CA ASN A 456 -8.43 20.45 -22.31
C ASN A 456 -6.99 20.31 -22.84
N LYS A 457 -5.99 20.67 -22.04
CA LYS A 457 -4.56 20.56 -22.37
C LYS A 457 -4.17 19.12 -22.78
N TYR A 458 -4.74 18.13 -22.15
CA TYR A 458 -4.44 16.72 -22.41
C TYR A 458 -5.50 15.99 -23.24
N ALA A 459 -6.50 16.69 -23.77
CA ALA A 459 -7.63 16.08 -24.46
C ALA A 459 -7.22 15.10 -25.57
N ASP A 460 -6.21 15.45 -26.36
CA ASP A 460 -5.70 14.59 -27.44
C ASP A 460 -4.91 13.36 -26.93
N LYS A 461 -4.49 13.35 -25.67
CA LYS A 461 -3.79 12.21 -25.06
C LYS A 461 -4.76 11.28 -24.32
N LEU A 462 -5.86 11.81 -23.80
CA LEU A 462 -6.83 11.07 -22.99
C LEU A 462 -7.68 10.13 -23.85
N PRO A 463 -8.01 8.92 -23.35
CA PRO A 463 -8.64 7.86 -24.16
C PRO A 463 -10.13 8.11 -24.43
N VAL A 464 -10.82 8.81 -23.50
CA VAL A 464 -12.28 9.00 -23.55
C VAL A 464 -12.69 10.37 -23.00
N HIS A 465 -13.81 10.90 -23.53
CA HIS A 465 -14.43 12.14 -23.07
C HIS A 465 -15.94 11.96 -22.92
N LEU A 466 -16.52 12.51 -21.84
CA LEU A 466 -17.96 12.62 -21.68
C LEU A 466 -18.46 13.81 -22.53
N ASN A 467 -19.46 13.55 -23.38
CA ASN A 467 -20.07 14.58 -24.23
C ASN A 467 -21.02 15.50 -23.42
N PRO A 468 -21.27 16.74 -23.84
CA PRO A 468 -22.15 17.67 -23.13
C PRO A 468 -23.58 17.15 -22.86
N GLY A 469 -24.10 16.24 -23.69
CA GLY A 469 -25.41 15.60 -23.50
C GLY A 469 -25.48 14.52 -22.42
N GLY A 470 -24.39 14.22 -21.73
CA GLY A 470 -24.27 13.15 -20.73
C GLY A 470 -24.51 13.61 -19.29
N ALA A 471 -25.36 14.59 -19.02
CA ALA A 471 -25.53 15.18 -17.69
C ALA A 471 -26.01 14.20 -16.59
N ASP A 472 -26.71 13.13 -16.96
CA ASP A 472 -27.16 12.05 -16.05
C ASP A 472 -26.19 10.87 -15.96
N TYR A 473 -24.99 11.00 -16.57
CA TYR A 473 -23.92 10.02 -16.48
C TYR A 473 -22.76 10.52 -15.62
N GLY A 474 -22.02 9.58 -15.01
CA GLY A 474 -20.74 9.82 -14.38
C GLY A 474 -19.66 8.98 -15.06
N LEU A 475 -18.60 9.63 -15.49
CA LEU A 475 -17.39 8.99 -16.04
C LEU A 475 -16.23 9.21 -15.08
N LEU A 476 -15.62 8.14 -14.62
CA LEU A 476 -14.39 8.16 -13.82
C LEU A 476 -13.37 7.23 -14.45
N TYR A 477 -12.15 7.70 -14.68
CA TYR A 477 -11.05 6.84 -15.13
C TYR A 477 -9.70 7.40 -14.74
N VAL A 478 -8.69 6.52 -14.65
CA VAL A 478 -7.28 6.85 -14.46
C VAL A 478 -6.51 6.66 -15.76
N PHE A 479 -5.57 7.55 -16.04
CA PHE A 479 -4.70 7.44 -17.22
C PHE A 479 -3.31 8.01 -16.92
N PRO A 480 -2.21 7.39 -17.37
CA PRO A 480 -0.87 7.91 -17.15
C PRO A 480 -0.57 9.07 -18.10
N ILE A 481 -0.09 10.16 -17.54
CA ILE A 481 0.47 11.28 -18.28
C ILE A 481 1.87 11.52 -17.75
N GLU A 482 2.86 11.36 -18.63
CA GLU A 482 4.28 11.45 -18.25
C GLU A 482 4.63 10.41 -17.16
N ASN A 483 4.91 10.85 -15.93
CA ASN A 483 5.28 9.98 -14.81
C ASN A 483 4.21 9.92 -13.72
N HIS A 484 3.06 10.53 -13.91
CA HIS A 484 1.99 10.63 -12.92
C HIS A 484 0.64 10.24 -13.53
N TYR A 485 -0.36 10.08 -12.67
CA TYR A 485 -1.72 9.84 -13.09
C TYR A 485 -2.49 11.16 -13.30
N VAL A 486 -3.35 11.13 -14.30
CA VAL A 486 -4.51 12.00 -14.41
C VAL A 486 -5.74 11.13 -14.20
N THR A 487 -6.53 11.43 -13.17
CA THR A 487 -7.85 10.84 -12.96
C THR A 487 -8.89 11.85 -13.39
N VAL A 488 -9.76 11.49 -14.33
CA VAL A 488 -10.82 12.36 -14.84
C VAL A 488 -12.15 11.92 -14.25
N SER A 489 -12.85 12.86 -13.59
CA SER A 489 -14.22 12.71 -13.10
C SER A 489 -15.12 13.71 -13.83
N SER A 490 -15.92 13.23 -14.78
CA SER A 490 -16.82 14.05 -15.60
C SER A 490 -18.29 13.70 -15.34
N GLY A 491 -19.16 14.69 -15.31
CA GLY A 491 -20.59 14.51 -15.04
C GLY A 491 -20.89 14.27 -13.56
N LEU A 492 -21.70 13.25 -13.26
CA LEU A 492 -22.06 12.91 -11.89
C LEU A 492 -20.82 12.44 -11.10
N PRO A 493 -20.61 12.93 -9.86
CA PRO A 493 -19.55 12.47 -8.97
C PRO A 493 -19.66 10.95 -8.69
N TRP A 494 -18.51 10.25 -8.59
CA TRP A 494 -18.45 8.78 -8.42
C TRP A 494 -19.11 8.25 -7.15
N TRP A 495 -19.45 9.08 -6.19
CA TRP A 495 -20.22 8.71 -4.99
C TRP A 495 -21.74 8.96 -5.14
N THR A 496 -22.21 9.34 -6.32
CA THR A 496 -23.64 9.61 -6.55
C THR A 496 -24.45 8.32 -6.36
N GLY A 497 -25.43 8.36 -5.44
CA GLY A 497 -26.23 7.20 -5.05
C GLY A 497 -25.56 6.28 -4.02
N ALA A 498 -24.40 6.66 -3.48
CA ALA A 498 -23.84 6.00 -2.32
C ALA A 498 -24.65 6.31 -1.07
N VAL A 499 -24.88 5.29 -0.24
CA VAL A 499 -25.61 5.44 1.02
C VAL A 499 -24.61 5.50 2.17
N ASP A 500 -24.79 6.45 3.05
CA ASP A 500 -23.97 6.61 4.25
C ASP A 500 -24.41 5.63 5.35
N GLN A 501 -24.31 4.33 5.05
CA GLN A 501 -24.64 3.23 5.96
C GLN A 501 -23.41 2.40 6.30
N GLY A 502 -23.34 1.88 7.52
CA GLY A 502 -22.28 1.01 8.02
C GLY A 502 -21.33 1.69 8.99
N LEU A 503 -20.18 1.06 9.23
CA LEU A 503 -19.11 1.64 10.07
C LEU A 503 -18.50 2.85 9.35
N PRO A 504 -18.79 4.08 9.77
CA PRO A 504 -18.55 5.28 8.96
C PRO A 504 -17.15 5.87 9.19
N PHE A 505 -16.11 5.03 9.18
CA PHE A 505 -14.75 5.51 9.44
C PHE A 505 -14.12 6.21 8.24
N VAL A 506 -14.57 5.90 7.02
CA VAL A 506 -14.07 6.51 5.78
C VAL A 506 -15.21 7.24 5.09
N PRO A 507 -15.04 8.50 4.66
CA PRO A 507 -16.05 9.27 3.94
C PRO A 507 -16.56 8.54 2.69
N VAL A 508 -17.81 8.80 2.32
CA VAL A 508 -18.51 8.13 1.21
C VAL A 508 -17.74 8.21 -0.11
N ALA A 509 -17.12 9.37 -0.39
CA ALA A 509 -16.38 9.57 -1.64
C ALA A 509 -15.14 8.69 -1.75
N GLN A 510 -14.51 8.33 -0.63
CA GLN A 510 -13.29 7.52 -0.59
C GLN A 510 -13.55 6.01 -0.45
N ARG A 511 -14.68 5.66 0.15
CA ARG A 511 -15.00 4.28 0.55
C ARG A 511 -15.05 3.29 -0.62
N SER A 512 -15.54 3.73 -1.78
CA SER A 512 -15.69 2.89 -2.98
C SER A 512 -14.48 2.92 -3.91
N LEU A 513 -13.50 3.82 -3.68
CA LEU A 513 -12.33 3.94 -4.58
C LEU A 513 -11.53 2.63 -4.73
N PRO A 514 -11.30 1.82 -3.67
CA PRO A 514 -10.56 0.57 -3.79
C PRO A 514 -11.25 -0.50 -4.66
N ASP A 515 -12.57 -0.39 -4.86
CA ASP A 515 -13.36 -1.35 -5.62
C ASP A 515 -13.39 -1.05 -7.12
N PHE A 516 -13.03 0.19 -7.53
CA PHE A 516 -13.07 0.61 -8.93
C PHE A 516 -11.87 0.07 -9.71
N LYS A 517 -12.14 -0.31 -10.97
CA LYS A 517 -11.14 -0.68 -11.96
C LYS A 517 -10.45 0.57 -12.56
N ASP A 518 -9.91 0.50 -13.77
CA ASP A 518 -9.25 1.66 -14.39
C ASP A 518 -10.25 2.69 -14.94
N ILE A 519 -11.44 2.24 -15.33
CA ILE A 519 -12.50 3.07 -15.90
C ILE A 519 -13.87 2.60 -15.43
N LEU A 520 -14.74 3.57 -15.15
CA LEU A 520 -16.15 3.39 -14.77
C LEU A 520 -17.00 4.43 -15.50
N LEU A 521 -18.04 3.96 -16.23
CA LEU A 521 -19.15 4.77 -16.72
C LEU A 521 -20.45 4.26 -16.06
N PHE A 522 -21.21 5.15 -15.44
CA PHE A 522 -22.48 4.82 -14.79
C PHE A 522 -23.57 5.85 -15.13
N LYS A 523 -24.84 5.50 -14.90
CA LYS A 523 -25.99 6.36 -15.15
C LYS A 523 -26.83 6.58 -13.89
N GLY A 524 -27.01 7.82 -13.46
CA GLY A 524 -27.83 8.23 -12.32
C GLY A 524 -27.24 7.85 -10.96
N SER A 525 -26.63 6.67 -10.83
CA SER A 525 -25.97 6.17 -9.61
C SER A 525 -24.78 5.29 -9.98
N PHE A 526 -23.70 5.34 -9.21
CA PHE A 526 -22.51 4.50 -9.43
C PHE A 526 -22.83 2.99 -9.34
N LYS A 527 -23.99 2.61 -8.81
CA LYS A 527 -24.48 1.23 -8.81
C LYS A 527 -25.06 0.80 -10.17
N ASN A 528 -25.45 1.73 -11.02
CA ASN A 528 -25.99 1.48 -12.36
C ASN A 528 -24.86 1.57 -13.38
N ILE A 529 -23.99 0.57 -13.38
CA ILE A 529 -22.79 0.52 -14.21
C ILE A 529 -23.19 0.27 -15.67
N VAL A 530 -22.74 1.14 -16.57
CA VAL A 530 -22.86 1.01 -18.03
C VAL A 530 -21.63 0.31 -18.61
N ALA A 531 -20.44 0.70 -18.12
CA ALA A 531 -19.19 0.05 -18.48
C ALA A 531 -18.18 0.20 -17.33
N GLU A 532 -17.45 -0.86 -17.04
CA GLU A 532 -16.28 -0.80 -16.15
C GLU A 532 -15.23 -1.83 -16.57
N GLY A 533 -13.96 -1.56 -16.33
CA GLY A 533 -12.91 -2.50 -16.64
C GLY A 533 -11.50 -1.92 -16.56
N TYR A 534 -10.56 -2.72 -17.04
CA TYR A 534 -9.15 -2.36 -17.09
C TYR A 534 -8.71 -2.00 -18.49
N PHE A 535 -7.86 -1.00 -18.64
CA PHE A 535 -7.09 -0.81 -19.87
C PHE A 535 -6.13 -1.99 -20.09
N SER A 536 -5.78 -2.22 -21.35
CA SER A 536 -4.75 -3.21 -21.70
C SER A 536 -3.37 -2.80 -21.15
N GLN A 537 -2.39 -3.68 -21.29
CA GLN A 537 -1.02 -3.44 -20.85
C GLN A 537 -0.41 -2.16 -21.45
N ASP A 538 -0.79 -1.81 -22.68
CA ASP A 538 -0.37 -0.59 -23.40
C ASP A 538 -1.37 0.57 -23.26
N TRP A 539 -2.19 0.57 -22.21
CA TRP A 539 -3.18 1.60 -21.87
C TRP A 539 -4.23 1.89 -22.96
N LYS A 540 -4.52 0.90 -23.81
CA LYS A 540 -5.61 1.00 -24.78
C LYS A 540 -6.93 0.46 -24.22
N LEU A 541 -8.04 0.95 -24.78
CA LEU A 541 -9.35 0.42 -24.51
C LEU A 541 -9.52 -0.94 -25.17
N PRO A 542 -9.75 -2.04 -24.43
CA PRO A 542 -10.10 -3.30 -25.02
C PRO A 542 -11.49 -3.23 -25.67
N ALA A 543 -11.72 -4.07 -26.68
CA ALA A 543 -13.01 -4.11 -27.38
C ALA A 543 -14.21 -4.35 -26.45
N THR A 544 -14.02 -5.09 -25.38
CA THR A 544 -15.01 -5.34 -24.33
C THR A 544 -15.46 -4.08 -23.59
N LEU A 545 -14.63 -3.05 -23.52
CA LEU A 545 -14.97 -1.73 -22.95
C LEU A 545 -15.43 -0.74 -24.03
N LEU A 546 -14.79 -0.78 -25.20
CA LEU A 546 -15.09 0.17 -26.30
C LEU A 546 -16.54 0.10 -26.71
N THR A 547 -17.12 -1.11 -26.86
CA THR A 547 -18.49 -1.33 -27.31
C THR A 547 -19.54 -0.71 -26.36
N PRO A 548 -19.56 -1.00 -25.03
CA PRO A 548 -20.55 -0.38 -24.15
C PRO A 548 -20.32 1.11 -23.94
N LEU A 549 -19.06 1.60 -23.95
CA LEU A 549 -18.76 3.02 -23.85
C LEU A 549 -19.34 3.81 -25.04
N THR A 550 -19.05 3.39 -26.28
CA THR A 550 -19.56 4.05 -27.48
C THR A 550 -21.06 3.85 -27.67
N GLY A 551 -21.58 2.66 -27.32
CA GLY A 551 -23.01 2.34 -27.37
C GLY A 551 -23.87 3.17 -26.40
N SER A 552 -23.28 3.78 -25.37
CA SER A 552 -23.96 4.71 -24.48
C SER A 552 -24.44 6.01 -25.18
N GLY A 553 -23.83 6.37 -26.32
CA GLY A 553 -24.09 7.60 -27.06
C GLY A 553 -23.53 8.88 -26.42
N VAL A 554 -22.99 8.79 -25.17
CA VAL A 554 -22.51 9.96 -24.42
C VAL A 554 -20.97 10.02 -24.32
N ILE A 555 -20.26 9.07 -24.91
CA ILE A 555 -18.80 9.00 -24.86
C ILE A 555 -18.19 9.19 -26.26
N THR A 556 -17.21 10.09 -26.33
CA THR A 556 -16.29 10.16 -27.47
C THR A 556 -14.98 9.46 -27.10
N THR A 557 -14.52 8.55 -27.94
CA THR A 557 -13.24 7.85 -27.78
C THR A 557 -12.19 8.44 -28.72
N LYS A 558 -10.95 8.43 -28.29
CA LYS A 558 -9.82 8.69 -29.18
C LYS A 558 -9.75 7.57 -30.24
N LYS A 559 -9.67 7.95 -31.51
CA LYS A 559 -9.49 7.03 -32.64
C LYS A 559 -8.10 6.39 -32.66
#